data_dd714f569e1f89110f1566c3abdd4a6a
#
_entry.id   dd714f569e1f89110f1566c3abdd4a6a
#
_cell.length_a   1.000
_cell.length_b   1.000
_cell.length_c   1.000
_cell.angle_alpha   90.00
_cell.angle_beta   90.00
_cell.angle_gamma   90.00
#
_symmetry.space_group_name_H-M   'P 1'
#
loop_
_entity.id
_entity.type
_entity.pdbx_description
1 polymer ?
#
loop_
_entity_poly.entity_id
_entity_poly.type
_entity_poly.pdbx_seq_one_letter_code
_entity_poly.pdbx_strand_id
1 'polypeptide(L)'
;KYCSPLYNAAAMDGIAVEAEKTKGASERKPLTLYPGTDFTVVDTGDPIHAPCDAVIMAEDLLEQEDGSVQITDAAASWQHVRPIGEDIVAGEMLMPGYHEIRPIDIGVLLSGGITEIEVLKKPSVAIFPTGTEIIEPGQEPRDGDIIESNSRVFEALVTEHGGVPHRFPPIADEYETLKAKVAEAVENYDMVIVNAGS
;
A
#
# COMPACT_ATOMS: atom_id res chain seq x y z
N LYS A 1 9.57 2.74 11.30
CA LYS A 1 9.92 3.97 12.02
C LYS A 1 8.99 4.19 13.21
N TYR A 2 7.69 4.00 13.01
CA TYR A 2 6.64 4.14 14.03
C TYR A 2 5.91 2.82 14.23
N CYS A 3 5.30 2.67 15.41
CA CYS A 3 4.29 1.64 15.62
C CYS A 3 2.97 2.04 14.94
N SER A 4 2.12 1.07 14.65
CA SER A 4 0.72 1.27 14.26
C SER A 4 -0.17 0.31 15.07
N PRO A 5 -1.14 0.77 15.87
CA PRO A 5 -1.35 2.16 16.28
C PRO A 5 -0.14 2.79 17.01
N LEU A 6 -0.09 4.12 17.01
CA LEU A 6 0.96 4.90 17.71
C LEU A 6 0.78 4.94 19.24
N TYR A 7 -0.40 4.62 19.72
CA TYR A 7 -0.84 4.63 21.12
C TYR A 7 -1.88 3.54 21.35
N ASN A 8 -2.18 3.24 22.61
CA ASN A 8 -3.30 2.37 22.92
C ASN A 8 -4.60 3.08 22.58
N ALA A 9 -5.43 2.48 21.75
CA ALA A 9 -6.63 3.08 21.21
C ALA A 9 -7.89 2.31 21.59
N ALA A 10 -9.02 3.00 21.72
CA ALA A 10 -10.32 2.40 21.84
C ALA A 10 -10.65 1.61 20.55
N ALA A 11 -11.04 0.36 20.70
CA ALA A 11 -11.50 -0.46 19.58
C ALA A 11 -12.98 -0.27 19.26
N MET A 12 -13.74 0.32 20.17
CA MET A 12 -15.19 0.51 20.11
C MET A 12 -15.57 1.85 20.74
N ASP A 13 -16.72 2.38 20.35
CA ASP A 13 -17.33 3.55 20.98
C ASP A 13 -17.89 3.16 22.35
N GLY A 14 -17.74 4.03 23.34
CA GLY A 14 -18.24 3.77 24.70
C GLY A 14 -17.50 4.54 25.78
N ILE A 15 -17.10 3.85 26.85
CA ILE A 15 -16.41 4.46 27.99
C ILE A 15 -15.10 3.74 28.30
N ALA A 16 -14.03 4.51 28.43
CA ALA A 16 -12.76 4.02 28.96
C ALA A 16 -12.79 3.98 30.49
N VAL A 17 -12.45 2.84 31.04
CA VAL A 17 -12.49 2.57 32.49
C VAL A 17 -11.21 1.91 32.99
N GLU A 18 -10.99 1.96 34.28
CA GLU A 18 -10.06 1.10 34.98
C GLU A 18 -10.78 -0.22 35.31
N ALA A 19 -10.40 -1.32 34.63
CA ALA A 19 -11.08 -2.61 34.73
C ALA A 19 -11.22 -3.10 36.18
N GLU A 20 -10.22 -2.85 37.03
CA GLU A 20 -10.24 -3.20 38.43
C GLU A 20 -11.43 -2.59 39.19
N LYS A 21 -11.83 -1.36 38.84
CA LYS A 21 -12.97 -0.66 39.47
C LYS A 21 -14.32 -1.17 39.02
N THR A 22 -14.38 -1.97 37.98
CA THR A 22 -15.63 -2.59 37.48
C THR A 22 -15.93 -3.93 38.12
N LYS A 23 -15.01 -4.45 38.92
CA LYS A 23 -15.14 -5.76 39.56
C LYS A 23 -16.38 -5.85 40.45
N GLY A 24 -17.10 -6.94 40.26
CA GLY A 24 -18.33 -7.24 41.03
C GLY A 24 -19.62 -6.72 40.38
N ALA A 25 -19.50 -5.99 39.24
CA ALA A 25 -20.66 -5.68 38.42
C ALA A 25 -21.31 -6.97 37.93
N SER A 26 -22.64 -7.06 38.00
CA SER A 26 -23.45 -8.17 37.48
C SER A 26 -24.89 -7.71 37.28
N GLU A 27 -25.69 -8.46 36.52
CA GLU A 27 -27.12 -8.20 36.34
C GLU A 27 -27.86 -8.08 37.68
N ARG A 28 -27.47 -8.88 38.70
CA ARG A 28 -28.08 -8.85 40.04
C ARG A 28 -27.57 -7.71 40.91
N LYS A 29 -26.40 -7.16 40.56
CA LYS A 29 -25.75 -6.07 41.29
C LYS A 29 -25.09 -5.13 40.28
N PRO A 30 -25.87 -4.32 39.57
CA PRO A 30 -25.30 -3.31 38.66
C PRO A 30 -24.38 -2.36 39.43
N LEU A 31 -23.33 -1.90 38.78
CA LEU A 31 -22.39 -0.91 39.31
C LEU A 31 -22.61 0.43 38.59
N THR A 32 -22.77 1.50 39.40
CA THR A 32 -22.88 2.86 38.86
C THR A 32 -21.52 3.51 38.77
N LEU A 33 -21.21 4.06 37.60
CA LEU A 33 -19.98 4.78 37.30
C LEU A 33 -20.29 6.26 36.98
N TYR A 34 -19.40 7.17 37.39
CA TYR A 34 -19.58 8.59 37.26
C TYR A 34 -18.59 9.21 36.27
N PRO A 35 -19.06 10.12 35.37
CA PRO A 35 -18.18 10.74 34.38
C PRO A 35 -17.08 11.57 35.04
N GLY A 36 -15.87 11.51 34.44
CA GLY A 36 -14.70 12.25 34.91
C GLY A 36 -14.05 11.70 36.18
N THR A 37 -14.71 10.79 36.91
CA THR A 37 -14.17 10.11 38.11
C THR A 37 -13.85 8.65 37.81
N ASP A 38 -14.79 7.94 37.20
CA ASP A 38 -14.74 6.49 37.00
C ASP A 38 -14.52 6.15 35.53
N PHE A 39 -14.90 7.06 34.61
CA PHE A 39 -14.77 6.84 33.17
C PHE A 39 -14.59 8.13 32.37
N THR A 40 -14.10 7.95 31.16
CA THR A 40 -14.06 8.96 30.08
C THR A 40 -14.78 8.39 28.87
N VAL A 41 -15.64 9.20 28.23
CA VAL A 41 -16.27 8.82 26.96
C VAL A 41 -15.20 8.77 25.87
N VAL A 42 -15.25 7.73 25.02
CA VAL A 42 -14.30 7.52 23.93
C VAL A 42 -15.04 7.04 22.68
N ASP A 43 -14.56 7.50 21.54
CA ASP A 43 -14.94 6.99 20.23
C ASP A 43 -13.87 6.01 19.73
N THR A 44 -14.23 5.17 18.75
CA THR A 44 -13.29 4.24 18.12
C THR A 44 -12.07 4.99 17.57
N GLY A 45 -10.87 4.58 18.01
CA GLY A 45 -9.61 5.22 17.64
C GLY A 45 -9.09 6.23 18.65
N ASP A 46 -9.88 6.65 19.63
CA ASP A 46 -9.44 7.58 20.67
C ASP A 46 -8.34 6.97 21.55
N PRO A 47 -7.39 7.78 22.02
CA PRO A 47 -6.32 7.31 22.88
C PRO A 47 -6.84 6.92 24.28
N ILE A 48 -6.43 5.75 24.75
CA ILE A 48 -6.68 5.28 26.11
C ILE A 48 -5.51 5.68 27.00
N HIS A 49 -5.78 6.50 28.01
CA HIS A 49 -4.77 6.98 28.95
C HIS A 49 -4.90 6.28 30.31
N ALA A 50 -3.75 6.04 30.95
CA ALA A 50 -3.73 5.58 32.34
C ALA A 50 -4.53 6.53 33.25
N PRO A 51 -5.30 6.01 34.22
CA PRO A 51 -5.31 4.61 34.67
C PRO A 51 -6.27 3.69 33.89
N CYS A 52 -6.99 4.19 32.89
CA CYS A 52 -7.91 3.37 32.11
C CYS A 52 -7.15 2.31 31.30
N ASP A 53 -7.65 1.08 31.31
CA ASP A 53 -7.07 -0.08 30.65
C ASP A 53 -8.12 -0.98 29.97
N ALA A 54 -9.38 -0.53 29.90
CA ALA A 54 -10.45 -1.24 29.22
C ALA A 54 -11.48 -0.25 28.65
N VAL A 55 -12.25 -0.70 27.65
CA VAL A 55 -13.40 0.03 27.11
C VAL A 55 -14.65 -0.86 27.28
N ILE A 56 -15.72 -0.27 27.78
CA ILE A 56 -17.07 -0.85 27.78
C ILE A 56 -17.84 -0.21 26.64
N MET A 57 -18.45 -1.04 25.78
CA MET A 57 -19.18 -0.54 24.61
C MET A 57 -20.40 0.28 24.99
N ALA A 58 -20.77 1.23 24.18
CA ALA A 58 -21.92 2.09 24.39
C ALA A 58 -23.22 1.27 24.53
N GLU A 59 -23.35 0.16 23.82
CA GLU A 59 -24.50 -0.74 23.85
C GLU A 59 -24.67 -1.48 25.19
N ASP A 60 -23.60 -1.59 25.98
CA ASP A 60 -23.58 -2.27 27.26
C ASP A 60 -23.83 -1.31 28.45
N LEU A 61 -24.10 -0.02 28.16
CA LEU A 61 -24.32 1.02 29.15
C LEU A 61 -25.80 1.31 29.35
N LEU A 62 -26.19 1.44 30.61
CA LEU A 62 -27.51 1.93 31.01
C LEU A 62 -27.36 3.38 31.50
N GLU A 63 -27.60 4.34 30.62
CA GLU A 63 -27.49 5.76 30.92
C GLU A 63 -28.56 6.19 31.98
N GLN A 64 -28.16 7.09 32.88
CA GLN A 64 -29.01 7.67 33.91
C GLN A 64 -29.24 9.16 33.64
N GLU A 65 -30.33 9.72 34.18
CA GLU A 65 -30.66 11.16 33.99
C GLU A 65 -29.60 12.13 34.54
N ASP A 66 -28.79 11.69 35.51
CA ASP A 66 -27.72 12.49 36.13
C ASP A 66 -26.38 12.41 35.36
N GLY A 67 -26.35 11.70 34.22
CA GLY A 67 -25.16 11.49 33.41
C GLY A 67 -24.24 10.36 33.89
N SER A 68 -24.60 9.68 35.00
CA SER A 68 -23.94 8.43 35.38
C SER A 68 -24.39 7.29 34.48
N VAL A 69 -23.60 6.20 34.45
CA VAL A 69 -23.97 4.99 33.73
C VAL A 69 -23.99 3.79 34.67
N GLN A 70 -24.83 2.82 34.38
CA GLN A 70 -24.80 1.53 35.06
C GLN A 70 -24.29 0.44 34.12
N ILE A 71 -23.43 -0.40 34.63
CA ILE A 71 -22.91 -1.58 33.94
C ILE A 71 -23.38 -2.85 34.69
N THR A 72 -23.65 -3.89 33.92
CA THR A 72 -24.11 -5.19 34.44
C THR A 72 -23.04 -6.27 34.36
N ASP A 73 -21.91 -5.98 33.76
CA ASP A 73 -20.76 -6.88 33.64
C ASP A 73 -19.45 -6.14 33.95
N ALA A 74 -18.50 -6.86 34.58
CA ALA A 74 -17.18 -6.32 34.82
C ALA A 74 -16.31 -6.37 33.55
N ALA A 75 -15.61 -5.30 33.27
CA ALA A 75 -14.63 -5.28 32.15
C ALA A 75 -13.38 -6.08 32.51
N ALA A 76 -12.87 -6.82 31.55
CA ALA A 76 -11.54 -7.41 31.64
C ALA A 76 -10.47 -6.38 31.27
N SER A 77 -9.30 -6.48 31.91
CA SER A 77 -8.14 -5.63 31.51
C SER A 77 -7.82 -5.83 30.02
N TRP A 78 -7.60 -4.75 29.30
CA TRP A 78 -7.39 -4.70 27.83
C TRP A 78 -8.61 -5.07 26.96
N GLN A 79 -9.77 -5.23 27.56
CA GLN A 79 -11.00 -5.42 26.80
C GLN A 79 -11.23 -4.22 25.87
N HIS A 80 -11.45 -4.49 24.58
CA HIS A 80 -11.74 -3.49 23.55
C HIS A 80 -10.67 -2.36 23.46
N VAL A 81 -9.43 -2.67 23.80
CA VAL A 81 -8.28 -1.77 23.62
C VAL A 81 -7.36 -2.36 22.56
N ARG A 82 -7.06 -1.58 21.53
CA ARG A 82 -6.02 -1.88 20.55
C ARG A 82 -4.67 -1.42 21.10
N PRO A 83 -3.76 -2.34 21.41
CA PRO A 83 -2.48 -1.96 21.96
C PRO A 83 -1.58 -1.26 20.92
N ILE A 84 -0.69 -0.40 21.41
CA ILE A 84 0.37 0.18 20.59
C ILE A 84 1.14 -0.91 19.83
N GLY A 85 1.31 -0.74 18.52
CA GLY A 85 2.06 -1.68 17.68
C GLY A 85 1.31 -2.97 17.35
N GLU A 86 -0.01 -3.03 17.52
CA GLU A 86 -0.81 -4.21 17.16
C GLU A 86 -0.65 -4.60 15.68
N ASP A 87 -0.62 -3.61 14.79
CA ASP A 87 -0.48 -3.83 13.34
C ASP A 87 1.00 -3.82 12.90
N ILE A 88 1.79 -2.87 13.43
CA ILE A 88 3.20 -2.67 13.06
C ILE A 88 4.00 -2.31 14.31
N VAL A 89 5.06 -3.06 14.58
CA VAL A 89 6.04 -2.74 15.64
C VAL A 89 7.20 -1.94 15.04
N ALA A 90 7.60 -0.85 15.70
CA ALA A 90 8.73 -0.06 15.25
C ALA A 90 10.01 -0.91 15.17
N GLY A 91 10.67 -0.89 14.01
CA GLY A 91 11.89 -1.66 13.76
C GLY A 91 11.66 -3.04 13.12
N GLU A 92 10.41 -3.51 12.97
CA GLU A 92 10.16 -4.73 12.22
C GLU A 92 10.33 -4.53 10.71
N MET A 93 10.60 -5.61 10.00
CA MET A 93 10.72 -5.63 8.55
C MET A 93 9.34 -5.70 7.91
N LEU A 94 8.91 -4.64 7.24
CA LEU A 94 7.59 -4.59 6.60
C LEU A 94 7.54 -5.38 5.29
N MET A 95 8.63 -5.37 4.53
CA MET A 95 8.77 -6.14 3.29
C MET A 95 10.23 -6.43 2.98
N PRO A 96 10.52 -7.55 2.27
CA PRO A 96 11.89 -7.91 1.91
C PRO A 96 12.44 -7.02 0.78
N GLY A 97 13.75 -7.05 0.59
CA GLY A 97 14.38 -6.45 -0.59
C GLY A 97 13.86 -7.07 -1.90
N TYR A 98 13.81 -6.29 -2.96
CA TYR A 98 13.29 -6.68 -4.29
C TYR A 98 11.80 -7.04 -4.29
N HIS A 99 11.05 -6.64 -3.27
CA HIS A 99 9.60 -6.77 -3.26
C HIS A 99 8.98 -5.87 -4.33
N GLU A 100 8.05 -6.39 -5.11
CA GLU A 100 7.24 -5.60 -6.05
C GLU A 100 6.21 -4.80 -5.26
N ILE A 101 6.35 -3.46 -5.28
CA ILE A 101 5.49 -2.56 -4.49
C ILE A 101 4.07 -2.55 -5.06
N ARG A 102 3.13 -3.04 -4.29
CA ARG A 102 1.70 -3.03 -4.60
C ARG A 102 1.03 -1.80 -3.98
N PRO A 103 -0.14 -1.38 -4.47
CA PRO A 103 -0.86 -0.25 -3.89
C PRO A 103 -1.10 -0.36 -2.37
N ILE A 104 -1.39 -1.55 -1.86
CA ILE A 104 -1.60 -1.78 -0.43
C ILE A 104 -0.31 -1.60 0.39
N ASP A 105 0.84 -1.90 -0.18
CA ASP A 105 2.13 -1.79 0.50
C ASP A 105 2.48 -0.32 0.80
N ILE A 106 1.96 0.62 -0.01
CA ILE A 106 2.09 2.06 0.24
C ILE A 106 1.42 2.44 1.57
N GLY A 107 0.22 1.89 1.84
CA GLY A 107 -0.49 2.10 3.10
C GLY A 107 0.33 1.60 4.29
N VAL A 108 0.90 0.40 4.19
CA VAL A 108 1.74 -0.20 5.24
C VAL A 108 2.99 0.65 5.49
N LEU A 109 3.69 1.09 4.44
CA LEU A 109 4.87 1.95 4.56
C LEU A 109 4.53 3.27 5.27
N LEU A 110 3.46 3.95 4.85
CA LEU A 110 3.02 5.21 5.43
C LEU A 110 2.59 5.05 6.89
N SER A 111 1.86 3.99 7.24
CA SER A 111 1.48 3.67 8.62
C SER A 111 2.71 3.43 9.50
N GLY A 112 3.77 2.81 8.95
CA GLY A 112 5.07 2.66 9.62
C GLY A 112 5.93 3.93 9.64
N GLY A 113 5.43 5.06 9.07
CA GLY A 113 6.12 6.36 9.01
C GLY A 113 7.25 6.41 7.98
N ILE A 114 7.18 5.58 6.93
CA ILE A 114 8.15 5.56 5.83
C ILE A 114 7.55 6.32 4.66
N THR A 115 8.12 7.47 4.31
CA THR A 115 7.65 8.36 3.24
C THR A 115 8.49 8.28 1.97
N GLU A 116 9.69 7.72 2.08
CA GLU A 116 10.64 7.57 0.97
C GLU A 116 11.30 6.20 1.04
N ILE A 117 11.45 5.56 -0.11
CA ILE A 117 12.15 4.28 -0.25
C ILE A 117 13.04 4.31 -1.51
N GLU A 118 14.12 3.57 -1.46
CA GLU A 118 14.94 3.31 -2.64
C GLU A 118 14.32 2.18 -3.46
N VAL A 119 14.15 2.42 -4.75
CA VAL A 119 13.62 1.45 -5.70
C VAL A 119 14.56 1.24 -6.87
N LEU A 120 14.48 0.09 -7.53
CA LEU A 120 15.19 -0.12 -8.78
C LEU A 120 14.66 0.83 -9.86
N LYS A 121 15.58 1.42 -10.62
CA LYS A 121 15.22 2.20 -11.81
C LYS A 121 14.52 1.28 -12.81
N LYS A 122 13.46 1.76 -13.42
CA LYS A 122 12.81 1.06 -14.52
C LYS A 122 13.79 0.90 -15.68
N PRO A 123 13.96 -0.31 -16.24
CA PRO A 123 14.86 -0.52 -17.35
C PRO A 123 14.39 0.23 -18.60
N SER A 124 15.31 0.89 -19.27
CA SER A 124 15.10 1.53 -20.57
C SER A 124 15.35 0.52 -21.67
N VAL A 125 14.44 0.42 -22.64
CA VAL A 125 14.47 -0.60 -23.70
C VAL A 125 14.38 0.06 -25.06
N ALA A 126 15.47 -0.04 -25.87
CA ALA A 126 15.47 0.38 -27.26
C ALA A 126 14.85 -0.69 -28.14
N ILE A 127 13.94 -0.33 -29.04
CA ILE A 127 13.25 -1.25 -29.95
C ILE A 127 13.47 -0.80 -31.39
N PHE A 128 14.17 -1.62 -32.17
CA PHE A 128 14.48 -1.40 -33.56
C PHE A 128 13.73 -2.38 -34.47
N PRO A 129 12.72 -1.94 -35.21
CA PRO A 129 12.19 -2.72 -36.33
C PRO A 129 13.17 -2.64 -37.50
N THR A 130 13.49 -3.77 -38.10
CA THR A 130 14.41 -3.85 -39.24
C THR A 130 13.76 -4.58 -40.41
N GLY A 131 14.00 -4.11 -41.61
CA GLY A 131 13.48 -4.65 -42.86
C GLY A 131 13.28 -3.54 -43.88
N THR A 132 13.75 -3.79 -45.11
CA THR A 132 13.60 -2.83 -46.21
C THR A 132 12.16 -2.76 -46.68
N GLU A 133 11.39 -3.83 -46.48
CA GLU A 133 9.98 -3.96 -46.77
C GLU A 133 9.06 -3.33 -45.71
N ILE A 134 9.61 -2.93 -44.56
CA ILE A 134 8.80 -2.44 -43.44
C ILE A 134 8.44 -0.96 -43.63
N ILE A 135 7.11 -0.69 -43.61
CA ILE A 135 6.57 0.66 -43.70
C ILE A 135 5.85 1.06 -42.43
N GLU A 136 5.80 2.35 -42.14
CA GLU A 136 5.02 2.86 -40.97
C GLU A 136 3.51 2.73 -41.22
N PRO A 137 2.72 2.42 -40.16
CA PRO A 137 1.26 2.44 -40.26
C PRO A 137 0.72 3.79 -40.76
N GLY A 138 -0.29 3.75 -41.60
CA GLY A 138 -0.90 4.92 -42.21
C GLY A 138 -0.32 5.29 -43.58
N GLN A 139 0.75 4.64 -44.00
CA GLN A 139 1.22 4.70 -45.40
C GLN A 139 0.41 3.71 -46.24
N GLU A 140 0.15 4.06 -47.52
CA GLU A 140 -0.47 3.11 -48.44
C GLU A 140 0.54 2.05 -48.87
N PRO A 141 0.28 0.74 -48.55
CA PRO A 141 1.22 -0.32 -48.88
C PRO A 141 1.23 -0.62 -50.38
N ARG A 142 2.41 -0.92 -50.91
CA ARG A 142 2.63 -1.46 -52.25
C ARG A 142 2.85 -2.97 -52.17
N ASP A 143 2.86 -3.64 -53.31
CA ASP A 143 3.19 -5.06 -53.35
C ASP A 143 4.59 -5.29 -52.75
N GLY A 144 4.67 -6.10 -51.71
CA GLY A 144 5.90 -6.40 -51.01
C GLY A 144 6.13 -5.60 -49.72
N ASP A 145 5.33 -4.55 -49.47
CA ASP A 145 5.42 -3.79 -48.22
C ASP A 145 4.72 -4.50 -47.07
N ILE A 146 5.32 -4.43 -45.89
CA ILE A 146 4.75 -4.96 -44.62
C ILE A 146 4.54 -3.80 -43.64
N ILE A 147 3.31 -3.63 -43.17
CA ILE A 147 3.02 -2.58 -42.18
C ILE A 147 3.63 -2.98 -40.81
N GLU A 148 4.45 -2.09 -40.29
CA GLU A 148 5.12 -2.26 -39.02
C GLU A 148 4.08 -2.33 -37.87
N SER A 149 4.08 -3.41 -37.11
CA SER A 149 3.20 -3.62 -35.95
C SER A 149 3.97 -4.17 -34.74
N ASN A 150 5.01 -4.93 -34.97
CA ASN A 150 5.70 -5.69 -33.91
C ASN A 150 6.39 -4.78 -32.89
N SER A 151 7.02 -3.69 -33.32
CA SER A 151 7.66 -2.77 -32.37
C SER A 151 6.65 -2.13 -31.44
N ARG A 152 5.41 -1.91 -31.88
CA ARG A 152 4.32 -1.40 -31.05
C ARG A 152 3.83 -2.43 -30.04
N VAL A 153 3.80 -3.70 -30.44
CA VAL A 153 3.52 -4.78 -29.51
C VAL A 153 4.61 -4.87 -28.44
N PHE A 154 5.88 -4.79 -28.82
CA PHE A 154 6.99 -4.77 -27.87
C PHE A 154 6.97 -3.52 -26.98
N GLU A 155 6.65 -2.35 -27.50
CA GLU A 155 6.47 -1.12 -26.73
C GLU A 155 5.40 -1.30 -25.64
N ALA A 156 4.25 -1.88 -25.99
CA ALA A 156 3.18 -2.18 -25.05
C ALA A 156 3.61 -3.21 -23.99
N LEU A 157 4.25 -4.30 -24.41
CA LEU A 157 4.75 -5.34 -23.49
C LEU A 157 5.80 -4.82 -22.52
N VAL A 158 6.77 -4.02 -23.01
CA VAL A 158 7.79 -3.41 -22.15
C VAL A 158 7.13 -2.51 -21.11
N THR A 159 6.11 -1.73 -21.52
CA THR A 159 5.34 -0.87 -20.59
C THR A 159 4.58 -1.70 -19.57
N GLU A 160 3.88 -2.74 -20.00
CA GLU A 160 3.13 -3.66 -19.14
C GLU A 160 4.02 -4.32 -18.08
N HIS A 161 5.26 -4.68 -18.46
CA HIS A 161 6.25 -5.28 -17.57
C HIS A 161 7.11 -4.26 -16.79
N GLY A 162 6.70 -2.98 -16.79
CA GLY A 162 7.31 -1.95 -15.95
C GLY A 162 8.59 -1.31 -16.51
N GLY A 163 8.97 -1.60 -17.77
CA GLY A 163 10.07 -0.95 -18.45
C GLY A 163 9.68 0.40 -19.07
N VAL A 164 10.67 1.12 -19.58
CA VAL A 164 10.52 2.37 -20.34
C VAL A 164 10.93 2.10 -21.79
N PRO A 165 9.98 1.90 -22.72
CA PRO A 165 10.29 1.62 -24.12
C PRO A 165 10.69 2.88 -24.88
N HIS A 166 11.60 2.71 -25.80
CA HIS A 166 12.03 3.68 -26.80
C HIS A 166 11.99 3.03 -28.17
N ARG A 167 10.92 3.26 -28.90
CA ARG A 167 10.73 2.73 -30.24
C ARG A 167 11.39 3.64 -31.28
N PHE A 168 12.21 3.06 -32.14
CA PHE A 168 12.84 3.74 -33.27
C PHE A 168 12.08 3.50 -34.56
N PRO A 169 12.25 4.36 -35.56
CA PRO A 169 11.74 4.12 -36.92
C PRO A 169 12.35 2.86 -37.55
N PRO A 170 11.65 2.21 -38.49
CA PRO A 170 12.23 1.09 -39.24
C PRO A 170 13.58 1.39 -39.84
N ILE A 171 14.49 0.45 -39.72
CA ILE A 171 15.85 0.55 -40.28
C ILE A 171 15.95 -0.43 -41.44
N ALA A 172 16.43 0.07 -42.60
CA ALA A 172 16.74 -0.80 -43.74
C ALA A 172 17.77 -1.88 -43.36
N ASP A 173 17.72 -3.01 -44.02
CA ASP A 173 18.67 -4.13 -43.84
C ASP A 173 20.06 -3.80 -44.40
N GLU A 174 20.69 -2.79 -43.80
CA GLU A 174 22.06 -2.41 -44.07
C GLU A 174 22.95 -2.66 -42.86
N TYR A 175 23.87 -3.58 -42.98
CA TYR A 175 24.67 -4.09 -41.86
C TYR A 175 25.40 -2.98 -41.07
N GLU A 176 26.08 -2.05 -41.74
CA GLU A 176 26.88 -1.02 -41.05
C GLU A 176 25.99 0.00 -40.32
N THR A 177 24.84 0.37 -40.90
CA THR A 177 23.87 1.25 -40.28
C THR A 177 23.23 0.62 -39.06
N LEU A 178 22.77 -0.63 -39.17
CA LEU A 178 22.18 -1.36 -38.07
C LEU A 178 23.17 -1.57 -36.93
N LYS A 179 24.41 -2.01 -37.27
CA LYS A 179 25.49 -2.20 -36.30
C LYS A 179 25.80 -0.92 -35.52
N ALA A 180 25.92 0.21 -36.21
CA ALA A 180 26.21 1.49 -35.57
C ALA A 180 25.09 1.90 -34.60
N LYS A 181 23.82 1.78 -35.03
CA LYS A 181 22.64 2.13 -34.17
C LYS A 181 22.50 1.19 -32.98
N VAL A 182 22.72 -0.11 -33.16
CA VAL A 182 22.68 -1.09 -32.04
C VAL A 182 23.83 -0.82 -31.07
N ALA A 183 25.04 -0.52 -31.58
CA ALA A 183 26.18 -0.20 -30.72
C ALA A 183 25.91 1.04 -29.86
N GLU A 184 25.37 2.12 -30.46
CA GLU A 184 24.95 3.32 -29.74
C GLU A 184 23.86 3.01 -28.69
N ALA A 185 22.89 2.18 -29.05
CA ALA A 185 21.80 1.82 -28.14
C ALA A 185 22.26 0.97 -26.94
N VAL A 186 23.21 0.07 -27.16
CA VAL A 186 23.77 -0.76 -26.03
C VAL A 186 24.49 0.11 -25.00
N GLU A 187 25.05 1.25 -25.39
CA GLU A 187 25.68 2.17 -24.45
C GLU A 187 24.66 3.04 -23.67
N ASN A 188 23.47 3.27 -24.22
CA ASN A 188 22.49 4.23 -23.70
C ASN A 188 21.23 3.60 -23.08
N TYR A 189 20.97 2.31 -23.34
CA TYR A 189 19.77 1.59 -22.88
C TYR A 189 20.16 0.32 -22.14
N ASP A 190 19.30 -0.08 -21.20
CA ASP A 190 19.50 -1.30 -20.39
C ASP A 190 19.24 -2.58 -21.20
N MET A 191 18.42 -2.50 -22.25
CA MET A 191 18.10 -3.59 -23.16
C MET A 191 17.91 -3.07 -24.59
N VAL A 192 18.26 -3.88 -25.56
CA VAL A 192 18.02 -3.61 -26.97
C VAL A 192 17.27 -4.76 -27.60
N ILE A 193 16.14 -4.49 -28.24
CA ILE A 193 15.33 -5.44 -29.01
C ILE A 193 15.51 -5.07 -30.49
N VAL A 194 16.01 -6.01 -31.28
CA VAL A 194 16.05 -5.90 -32.74
C VAL A 194 15.01 -6.88 -33.28
N ASN A 195 13.99 -6.33 -33.95
CA ASN A 195 12.93 -7.11 -34.58
C ASN A 195 13.17 -7.17 -36.06
N ALA A 196 13.66 -8.29 -36.55
CA ALA A 196 13.84 -8.50 -37.99
C ALA A 196 12.46 -8.65 -38.66
N GLY A 197 12.36 -8.09 -39.89
CA GLY A 197 11.28 -8.44 -40.80
C GLY A 197 11.32 -9.94 -41.11
N SER A 198 10.21 -10.46 -41.56
CA SER A 198 10.05 -11.89 -41.85
C SER A 198 10.83 -12.33 -43.11
#